data_2bc5fc6afe613188eabf4fd31d778199
#
_entry.id   2bc5fc6afe613188eabf4fd31d778199
#
_cell.length_a   1.000
_cell.length_b   1.000
_cell.length_c   1.000
_cell.angle_alpha   90.00
_cell.angle_beta   90.00
_cell.angle_gamma   90.00
#
_symmetry.space_group_name_H-M   'P 1'
#
loop_
_entity.id
_entity.type
_entity.pdbx_description
1 polymer ?
#
loop_
_entity_poly.entity_id
_entity_poly.type
_entity_poly.pdbx_seq_one_letter_code
_entity_poly.pdbx_strand_id
1 'polypeptide(L)'
;FVQGEQWDPSDVQTLGNRGVKALTINKIKPIIKLITGIERQSRSDQKAYPEGGEDQITADISTRLLKNTSKLSKVEVKQSEQFKSGSIGGICYLEPYMDYTYDLIHGSLKFKKLSALDAFPDPDAKEYDLSDGKFFCKVTRSLTKDELKELFPEQEKKIEELGIGTVNWDDINVNIVQIETGEDYDDQGMGYKDKKKGIYDLVECYYKEMTKKYFVAIPEQGLIEEMPGKKEAEATVEQLASQGAEATVITKMIPVIRHARVVGPELMTDEVAWSYPAWKYYHFMPFWCEHNTEEIGGKEILIQGIVRTIKDLQEEFNKRRTQELQHLNSSSNSGFIVKKNALDDQNLSRLKTHGSSPGLVIEADDPANVSRITPMPLSQGHAQLAAENQQDLKEASGVNPDLLASDSKSQSGRAILLKQRQGLSMIQEMLDNFSETKRLIGQFMLSQLKEIYTVDSAMKVLGDAWIAENFTVPINIVLGRALAKEEQGGQLTDVEERVVVSYPNADPRVPVQDEDGNLATMVDMDSAIQTVNKVLNDSELGKYDVAIGEGPYAETIRMANFLDLKELATQGMPIPPEVLIEMSLIPEGQKKSIKEALAAQQQALAAQQQVGGQ
;
A
#
# COMPACT_ATOMS: atom_id res chain seq x y z
N PHE A 1 -16.95 -15.18 -0.48
CA PHE A 1 -18.09 -14.31 -0.78
C PHE A 1 -17.83 -13.44 -2.01
N VAL A 2 -16.72 -12.70 -2.06
CA VAL A 2 -16.33 -11.88 -3.23
C VAL A 2 -16.09 -12.71 -4.50
N GLN A 3 -15.68 -13.96 -4.36
CA GLN A 3 -15.45 -14.88 -5.50
C GLN A 3 -16.76 -15.47 -6.07
N GLY A 4 -17.89 -15.31 -5.39
CA GLY A 4 -19.19 -15.80 -5.85
C GLY A 4 -19.79 -16.91 -4.99
N GLU A 5 -19.12 -17.36 -3.95
CA GLU A 5 -19.66 -18.27 -2.95
C GLU A 5 -20.47 -17.46 -1.94
N GLN A 6 -21.75 -17.23 -2.25
CA GLN A 6 -22.62 -16.28 -1.57
C GLN A 6 -23.87 -16.94 -0.98
N TRP A 7 -23.89 -18.26 -0.91
CA TRP A 7 -24.98 -19.02 -0.37
C TRP A 7 -24.53 -19.88 0.80
N ASP A 8 -25.35 -19.95 1.81
CA ASP A 8 -25.18 -20.93 2.86
C ASP A 8 -25.32 -22.35 2.28
N PRO A 9 -24.43 -23.31 2.61
CA PRO A 9 -24.53 -24.69 2.15
C PRO A 9 -25.87 -25.34 2.47
N SER A 10 -26.49 -25.03 3.61
CA SER A 10 -27.81 -25.51 4.03
C SER A 10 -28.93 -25.00 3.11
N ASP A 11 -28.85 -23.72 2.70
CA ASP A 11 -29.80 -23.12 1.76
C ASP A 11 -29.68 -23.76 0.37
N VAL A 12 -28.44 -24.01 -0.10
CA VAL A 12 -28.19 -24.69 -1.38
C VAL A 12 -28.77 -26.10 -1.37
N GLN A 13 -28.58 -26.85 -0.28
CA GLN A 13 -29.12 -28.20 -0.14
C GLN A 13 -30.65 -28.17 -0.12
N THR A 14 -31.24 -27.24 0.61
CA THR A 14 -32.70 -27.08 0.69
C THR A 14 -33.32 -26.73 -0.66
N LEU A 15 -32.69 -25.84 -1.42
CA LEU A 15 -33.10 -25.49 -2.78
C LEU A 15 -32.91 -26.66 -3.73
N GLY A 16 -31.81 -27.41 -3.61
CA GLY A 16 -31.53 -28.60 -4.42
C GLY A 16 -32.57 -29.68 -4.22
N ASN A 17 -33.00 -29.93 -2.99
CA ASN A 17 -34.08 -30.87 -2.65
C ASN A 17 -35.44 -30.49 -3.28
N ARG A 18 -35.64 -29.21 -3.56
CA ARG A 18 -36.81 -28.66 -4.26
C ARG A 18 -36.63 -28.60 -5.77
N GLY A 19 -35.51 -29.07 -6.32
CA GLY A 19 -35.18 -28.98 -7.74
C GLY A 19 -34.89 -27.56 -8.22
N VAL A 20 -34.55 -26.65 -7.32
CA VAL A 20 -34.24 -25.23 -7.62
C VAL A 20 -32.74 -25.00 -7.53
N LYS A 21 -32.16 -24.38 -8.56
CA LYS A 21 -30.76 -24.01 -8.55
C LYS A 21 -30.59 -22.65 -7.86
N ALA A 22 -29.73 -22.57 -6.88
CA ALA A 22 -29.31 -21.30 -6.26
C ALA A 22 -28.65 -20.42 -7.31
N LEU A 23 -29.17 -19.20 -7.52
CA LEU A 23 -28.66 -18.24 -8.49
C LEU A 23 -27.77 -17.23 -7.80
N THR A 24 -26.52 -17.15 -8.23
CA THR A 24 -25.56 -16.13 -7.74
C THR A 24 -25.34 -15.06 -8.80
N ILE A 25 -25.75 -13.82 -8.51
CA ILE A 25 -25.47 -12.65 -9.34
C ILE A 25 -24.57 -11.73 -8.52
N ASN A 26 -23.26 -11.91 -8.67
CA ASN A 26 -22.27 -11.19 -7.87
C ASN A 26 -22.18 -9.71 -8.26
N LYS A 27 -22.75 -8.82 -7.43
CA LYS A 27 -22.69 -7.36 -7.55
C LYS A 27 -21.52 -6.75 -6.79
N ILE A 28 -20.95 -7.45 -5.81
CA ILE A 28 -19.85 -6.98 -4.97
C ILE A 28 -18.55 -6.89 -5.77
N LYS A 29 -18.25 -7.89 -6.57
CA LYS A 29 -17.00 -7.94 -7.35
C LYS A 29 -16.79 -6.71 -8.26
N PRO A 30 -17.79 -6.20 -8.99
CA PRO A 30 -17.67 -4.94 -9.73
C PRO A 30 -17.40 -3.73 -8.85
N ILE A 31 -18.02 -3.63 -7.67
CA ILE A 31 -17.82 -2.56 -6.71
C ILE A 31 -16.36 -2.52 -6.25
N ILE A 32 -15.83 -3.65 -5.79
CA ILE A 32 -14.42 -3.75 -5.37
C ILE A 32 -13.47 -3.43 -6.54
N LYS A 33 -13.79 -3.87 -7.76
CA LYS A 33 -13.00 -3.52 -8.95
C LYS A 33 -12.99 -2.02 -9.24
N LEU A 34 -14.12 -1.34 -9.05
CA LEU A 34 -14.21 0.10 -9.28
C LEU A 34 -13.37 0.85 -8.26
N ILE A 35 -13.51 0.55 -6.96
CA ILE A 35 -12.76 1.18 -5.89
C ILE A 35 -11.24 0.96 -6.06
N THR A 36 -10.83 -0.27 -6.35
CA THR A 36 -9.42 -0.57 -6.63
C THR A 36 -8.92 0.04 -7.94
N GLY A 37 -9.81 0.29 -8.89
CA GLY A 37 -9.52 1.03 -10.11
C GLY A 37 -9.22 2.50 -9.84
N ILE A 38 -9.98 3.13 -8.97
CA ILE A 38 -9.77 4.52 -8.53
C ILE A 38 -8.40 4.66 -7.85
N GLU A 39 -8.06 3.75 -6.92
CA GLU A 39 -6.73 3.74 -6.28
C GLU A 39 -5.59 3.70 -7.33
N ARG A 40 -5.71 2.81 -8.31
CA ARG A 40 -4.67 2.68 -9.35
C ARG A 40 -4.52 3.91 -10.24
N GLN A 41 -5.60 4.65 -10.45
CA GLN A 41 -5.57 5.92 -11.18
C GLN A 41 -5.01 7.06 -10.34
N SER A 42 -5.13 7.00 -9.01
CA SER A 42 -4.66 8.02 -8.07
C SER A 42 -3.25 7.76 -7.53
N ARG A 43 -2.45 6.93 -8.19
CA ARG A 43 -1.06 6.71 -7.78
C ARG A 43 -0.25 7.98 -7.86
N SER A 44 0.46 8.27 -6.79
CA SER A 44 1.31 9.45 -6.64
C SER A 44 2.72 9.05 -6.27
N ASP A 45 3.71 9.79 -6.75
CA ASP A 45 5.10 9.62 -6.38
C ASP A 45 5.30 10.09 -4.92
N GLN A 46 6.11 9.36 -4.18
CA GLN A 46 6.55 9.75 -2.83
C GLN A 46 7.72 10.71 -2.95
N LYS A 47 7.71 11.78 -2.15
CA LYS A 47 8.78 12.77 -2.07
C LYS A 47 9.20 12.97 -0.62
N ALA A 48 10.50 13.05 -0.38
CA ALA A 48 11.04 13.43 0.89
C ALA A 48 11.09 14.96 0.99
N TYR A 49 10.61 15.50 2.11
CA TYR A 49 10.65 16.93 2.40
C TYR A 49 11.59 17.18 3.58
N PRO A 50 12.44 18.21 3.52
CA PRO A 50 13.32 18.57 4.62
C PRO A 50 12.52 19.23 5.75
N GLU A 51 12.87 18.96 7.00
CA GLU A 51 12.32 19.66 8.17
C GLU A 51 12.80 21.12 8.26
N GLY A 52 13.91 21.45 7.63
CA GLY A 52 14.52 22.80 7.62
C GLY A 52 14.79 23.33 6.23
N GLY A 53 14.81 24.66 6.07
CA GLY A 53 14.96 25.33 4.77
C GLY A 53 16.34 25.19 4.08
N GLU A 54 17.32 24.55 4.70
CA GLU A 54 18.72 24.52 4.23
C GLU A 54 19.08 23.24 3.45
N ASP A 55 18.26 22.18 3.48
CA ASP A 55 18.62 20.85 2.98
C ASP A 55 17.85 20.40 1.73
N GLN A 56 17.57 21.33 0.80
CA GLN A 56 16.83 20.97 -0.42
C GLN A 56 17.56 19.92 -1.29
N ILE A 57 18.88 20.00 -1.40
CA ILE A 57 19.70 19.03 -2.15
C ILE A 57 19.62 17.65 -1.50
N THR A 58 19.68 17.59 -0.18
CA THR A 58 19.54 16.36 0.62
C THR A 58 18.18 15.70 0.40
N ALA A 59 17.11 16.49 0.40
CA ALA A 59 15.76 16.00 0.14
C ALA A 59 15.59 15.50 -1.32
N ASP A 60 16.21 16.17 -2.28
CA ASP A 60 16.19 15.73 -3.69
C ASP A 60 16.96 14.42 -3.89
N ILE A 61 18.11 14.24 -3.24
CA ILE A 61 18.87 13.00 -3.22
C ILE A 61 17.99 11.89 -2.62
N SER A 62 17.43 12.11 -1.44
CA SER A 62 16.57 11.16 -0.75
C SER A 62 15.35 10.77 -1.59
N THR A 63 14.71 11.73 -2.25
CA THR A 63 13.57 11.49 -3.15
C THR A 63 13.95 10.62 -4.35
N ARG A 64 15.12 10.83 -4.95
CA ARG A 64 15.59 10.02 -6.08
C ARG A 64 15.93 8.60 -5.67
N LEU A 65 16.61 8.43 -4.53
CA LEU A 65 16.90 7.11 -3.96
C LEU A 65 15.62 6.38 -3.58
N LEU A 66 14.67 7.06 -2.91
CA LEU A 66 13.37 6.52 -2.57
C LEU A 66 12.60 6.04 -3.81
N LYS A 67 12.56 6.85 -4.87
CA LYS A 67 11.91 6.51 -6.13
C LYS A 67 12.54 5.29 -6.80
N ASN A 68 13.87 5.17 -6.76
CA ASN A 68 14.57 4.01 -7.28
C ASN A 68 14.26 2.75 -6.46
N THR A 69 14.30 2.84 -5.11
CA THR A 69 13.92 1.74 -4.20
C THR A 69 12.48 1.30 -4.45
N SER A 70 11.55 2.23 -4.60
CA SER A 70 10.14 1.96 -4.89
C SER A 70 9.96 1.18 -6.20
N LYS A 71 10.71 1.54 -7.25
CA LYS A 71 10.69 0.82 -8.54
C LYS A 71 11.26 -0.59 -8.43
N LEU A 72 12.43 -0.75 -7.77
CA LEU A 72 13.09 -2.04 -7.62
C LEU A 72 12.28 -3.02 -6.74
N SER A 73 11.69 -2.52 -5.67
CA SER A 73 10.83 -3.29 -4.77
C SER A 73 9.44 -3.59 -5.36
N LYS A 74 9.03 -2.88 -6.43
CA LYS A 74 7.68 -2.92 -6.99
C LYS A 74 6.60 -2.65 -5.93
N VAL A 75 6.91 -1.78 -4.98
CA VAL A 75 6.05 -1.51 -3.81
C VAL A 75 4.66 -1.05 -4.21
N GLU A 76 4.51 -0.26 -5.28
CA GLU A 76 3.21 0.21 -5.77
C GLU A 76 2.23 -0.93 -6.11
N VAL A 77 2.75 -2.02 -6.69
CA VAL A 77 1.94 -3.20 -7.00
C VAL A 77 1.47 -3.85 -5.71
N LYS A 78 2.37 -3.97 -4.72
CA LYS A 78 2.06 -4.55 -3.42
C LYS A 78 1.09 -3.68 -2.61
N GLN A 79 1.23 -2.37 -2.68
CA GLN A 79 0.29 -1.42 -2.11
C GLN A 79 -1.12 -1.58 -2.69
N SER A 80 -1.25 -1.72 -4.02
CA SER A 80 -2.57 -1.99 -4.63
C SER A 80 -3.14 -3.36 -4.24
N GLU A 81 -2.30 -4.38 -4.03
CA GLU A 81 -2.73 -5.67 -3.50
C GLU A 81 -3.20 -5.55 -2.04
N GLN A 82 -2.48 -4.76 -1.22
CA GLN A 82 -2.82 -4.44 0.16
C GLN A 82 -4.17 -3.69 0.23
N PHE A 83 -4.30 -2.61 -0.53
CA PHE A 83 -5.52 -1.81 -0.61
C PHE A 83 -6.74 -2.67 -0.95
N LYS A 84 -6.63 -3.51 -1.99
CA LYS A 84 -7.72 -4.42 -2.36
C LYS A 84 -8.08 -5.37 -1.23
N SER A 85 -7.09 -5.97 -0.57
CA SER A 85 -7.35 -6.94 0.50
C SER A 85 -7.92 -6.28 1.75
N GLY A 86 -7.41 -5.09 2.14
CA GLY A 86 -7.93 -4.31 3.25
C GLY A 86 -9.34 -3.78 2.98
N SER A 87 -9.64 -3.32 1.76
CA SER A 87 -11.01 -2.92 1.39
C SER A 87 -12.02 -4.07 1.50
N ILE A 88 -11.59 -5.30 1.29
CA ILE A 88 -12.45 -6.49 1.42
C ILE A 88 -12.58 -6.90 2.89
N GLY A 89 -11.47 -7.06 3.60
CA GLY A 89 -11.39 -7.66 4.93
C GLY A 89 -11.34 -6.65 6.08
N GLY A 90 -11.24 -5.35 5.79
CA GLY A 90 -11.12 -4.27 6.77
C GLY A 90 -9.68 -3.87 7.06
N ILE A 91 -8.74 -4.80 7.12
CA ILE A 91 -7.32 -4.54 7.35
C ILE A 91 -6.44 -5.46 6.49
N CYS A 92 -5.26 -4.98 6.14
CA CYS A 92 -4.22 -5.77 5.50
C CYS A 92 -2.85 -5.14 5.78
N TYR A 93 -1.82 -5.95 5.91
CA TYR A 93 -0.47 -5.49 6.21
C TYR A 93 0.47 -5.72 5.04
N LEU A 94 1.50 -4.86 4.93
CA LEU A 94 2.70 -5.12 4.17
C LEU A 94 3.87 -5.35 5.12
N GLU A 95 4.60 -6.42 4.88
CA GLU A 95 5.82 -6.77 5.60
C GLU A 95 7.01 -6.60 4.67
N PRO A 96 8.00 -5.74 4.99
CA PRO A 96 9.24 -5.64 4.27
C PRO A 96 10.13 -6.83 4.57
N TYR A 97 10.96 -7.22 3.62
CA TYR A 97 12.02 -8.22 3.79
C TYR A 97 13.17 -7.94 2.83
N MET A 98 14.36 -8.39 3.20
CA MET A 98 15.53 -8.30 2.33
C MET A 98 15.63 -9.56 1.48
N ASP A 99 15.74 -9.38 0.17
CA ASP A 99 15.90 -10.44 -0.82
C ASP A 99 17.36 -10.47 -1.28
N TYR A 100 18.08 -11.53 -0.93
CA TYR A 100 19.49 -11.75 -1.26
C TYR A 100 19.68 -12.63 -2.50
N THR A 101 18.63 -12.90 -3.28
CA THR A 101 18.70 -13.81 -4.43
C THR A 101 19.64 -13.30 -5.53
N TYR A 102 19.68 -12.01 -5.79
CA TYR A 102 20.50 -11.40 -6.85
C TYR A 102 21.75 -10.71 -6.29
N ASP A 103 21.63 -10.01 -5.19
CA ASP A 103 22.73 -9.36 -4.50
C ASP A 103 22.91 -10.00 -3.13
N LEU A 104 23.93 -10.85 -3.02
CA LEU A 104 24.23 -11.63 -1.81
C LEU A 104 24.81 -10.77 -0.67
N ILE A 105 25.31 -9.56 -0.97
CA ILE A 105 25.99 -8.70 0.00
C ILE A 105 25.02 -7.64 0.55
N HIS A 106 24.42 -6.87 -0.33
CA HIS A 106 23.55 -5.76 0.09
C HIS A 106 22.07 -6.16 0.15
N GLY A 107 21.67 -7.16 -0.66
CA GLY A 107 20.29 -7.57 -0.80
C GLY A 107 19.45 -6.51 -1.53
N SER A 108 18.17 -6.76 -1.66
CA SER A 108 17.20 -5.82 -2.19
C SER A 108 15.95 -5.80 -1.33
N LEU A 109 15.48 -4.61 -0.96
CA LEU A 109 14.26 -4.46 -0.19
C LEU A 109 13.05 -4.89 -1.03
N LYS A 110 12.25 -5.79 -0.50
CA LYS A 110 10.99 -6.29 -1.09
C LYS A 110 9.88 -6.20 -0.06
N PHE A 111 8.65 -6.31 -0.55
CA PHE A 111 7.46 -6.30 0.30
C PHE A 111 6.59 -7.52 0.00
N LYS A 112 6.09 -8.15 1.03
CA LYS A 112 5.07 -9.19 0.92
C LYS A 112 3.80 -8.76 1.63
N LYS A 113 2.67 -9.21 1.09
CA LYS A 113 1.37 -8.97 1.69
C LYS A 113 1.16 -9.99 2.82
N LEU A 114 0.75 -9.50 3.99
CA LEU A 114 0.32 -10.31 5.12
C LEU A 114 -1.18 -10.13 5.30
N SER A 115 -1.90 -11.25 5.31
CA SER A 115 -3.36 -11.26 5.48
C SER A 115 -3.75 -10.92 6.91
N ALA A 116 -4.92 -10.29 7.09
CA ALA A 116 -5.51 -10.10 8.41
C ALA A 116 -5.76 -11.42 9.17
N LEU A 117 -5.95 -12.53 8.44
CA LEU A 117 -6.16 -13.86 9.02
C LEU A 117 -4.87 -14.48 9.61
N ASP A 118 -3.71 -13.94 9.24
CA ASP A 118 -2.40 -14.43 9.66
C ASP A 118 -1.65 -13.39 10.51
N ALA A 119 -2.28 -12.27 10.83
CA ALA A 119 -1.72 -11.17 11.59
C ALA A 119 -2.57 -10.87 12.83
N PHE A 120 -1.91 -10.79 13.98
CA PHE A 120 -2.54 -10.62 15.28
C PHE A 120 -1.85 -9.46 16.02
N PRO A 121 -2.28 -8.22 15.78
CA PRO A 121 -1.80 -7.06 16.52
C PRO A 121 -2.31 -7.07 17.96
N ASP A 122 -1.71 -6.25 18.81
CA ASP A 122 -2.24 -5.99 20.16
C ASP A 122 -3.64 -5.36 20.04
N PRO A 123 -4.69 -5.96 20.62
CA PRO A 123 -6.04 -5.40 20.56
C PRO A 123 -6.18 -4.04 21.26
N ASP A 124 -5.27 -3.74 22.22
CA ASP A 124 -5.25 -2.45 22.92
C ASP A 124 -4.62 -1.32 22.08
N ALA A 125 -4.00 -1.63 20.94
CA ALA A 125 -3.37 -0.63 20.08
C ALA A 125 -4.41 0.25 19.40
N LYS A 126 -4.26 1.58 19.53
CA LYS A 126 -5.18 2.59 18.98
C LYS A 126 -4.54 3.45 17.90
N GLU A 127 -3.20 3.53 17.90
CA GLU A 127 -2.49 4.31 16.88
C GLU A 127 -2.54 3.60 15.53
N TYR A 128 -2.63 4.40 14.45
CA TYR A 128 -2.73 3.88 13.09
C TYR A 128 -1.56 2.95 12.74
N ASP A 129 -0.35 3.31 13.17
CA ASP A 129 0.91 2.61 12.89
C ASP A 129 1.23 1.49 13.90
N LEU A 130 0.32 1.20 14.84
CA LEU A 130 0.49 0.23 15.92
C LEU A 130 1.66 0.56 16.87
N SER A 131 2.12 1.82 16.90
CA SER A 131 3.28 2.24 17.70
C SER A 131 3.04 2.14 19.20
N ASP A 132 1.79 2.20 19.65
CA ASP A 132 1.36 2.03 21.04
C ASP A 132 1.16 0.57 21.45
N GLY A 133 1.07 -0.37 20.50
CA GLY A 133 0.90 -1.79 20.74
C GLY A 133 2.07 -2.40 21.52
N LYS A 134 1.78 -3.35 22.40
CA LYS A 134 2.76 -4.10 23.22
C LYS A 134 3.38 -5.25 22.42
N PHE A 135 2.60 -5.86 21.52
CA PHE A 135 3.04 -6.97 20.71
C PHE A 135 2.37 -6.97 19.31
N PHE A 136 2.97 -7.70 18.39
CA PHE A 136 2.41 -8.05 17.09
C PHE A 136 2.83 -9.47 16.77
N CYS A 137 1.88 -10.37 16.55
CA CYS A 137 2.16 -11.75 16.16
C CYS A 137 1.71 -12.00 14.74
N LYS A 138 2.47 -12.78 13.99
CA LYS A 138 2.08 -13.31 12.68
C LYS A 138 2.22 -14.82 12.67
N VAL A 139 1.43 -15.47 11.80
CA VAL A 139 1.42 -16.91 11.64
C VAL A 139 1.78 -17.27 10.22
N THR A 140 2.80 -18.10 10.07
CA THR A 140 3.15 -18.75 8.80
C THR A 140 2.63 -20.18 8.84
N ARG A 141 1.61 -20.46 8.02
CA ARG A 141 0.87 -21.71 8.04
C ARG A 141 1.52 -22.78 7.17
N SER A 142 1.26 -24.03 7.52
CA SER A 142 1.50 -25.19 6.65
C SER A 142 2.97 -25.44 6.31
N LEU A 143 3.89 -25.22 7.25
CA LEU A 143 5.30 -25.56 7.10
C LEU A 143 5.55 -27.04 7.33
N THR A 144 6.42 -27.64 6.53
CA THR A 144 6.91 -29.01 6.71
C THR A 144 8.07 -29.06 7.70
N LYS A 145 8.39 -30.23 8.25
CA LYS A 145 9.57 -30.40 9.11
C LYS A 145 10.88 -30.03 8.41
N ASP A 146 10.98 -30.29 7.11
CA ASP A 146 12.18 -29.99 6.33
C ASP A 146 12.35 -28.46 6.19
N GLU A 147 11.28 -27.72 5.88
CA GLU A 147 11.29 -26.26 5.85
C GLU A 147 11.60 -25.65 7.24
N LEU A 148 11.09 -26.26 8.32
CA LEU A 148 11.43 -25.82 9.68
C LEU A 148 12.90 -26.06 10.00
N LYS A 149 13.51 -27.17 9.55
CA LYS A 149 14.95 -27.41 9.73
C LYS A 149 15.81 -26.43 8.93
N GLU A 150 15.37 -26.02 7.75
CA GLU A 150 16.03 -24.97 6.99
C GLU A 150 15.97 -23.61 7.71
N LEU A 151 14.84 -23.29 8.33
CA LEU A 151 14.66 -22.05 9.09
C LEU A 151 15.41 -22.05 10.44
N PHE A 152 15.53 -23.21 11.09
CA PHE A 152 16.11 -23.38 12.42
C PHE A 152 17.14 -24.51 12.46
N PRO A 153 18.29 -24.39 11.78
CA PRO A 153 19.28 -25.46 11.72
C PRO A 153 19.85 -25.83 13.09
N GLU A 154 19.89 -24.89 14.03
CA GLU A 154 20.40 -25.16 15.39
C GLU A 154 19.39 -25.92 16.28
N GLN A 155 18.12 -25.99 15.89
CA GLN A 155 17.04 -26.61 16.67
C GLN A 155 16.52 -27.92 16.07
N GLU A 156 17.32 -28.59 15.21
CA GLU A 156 16.92 -29.80 14.49
C GLU A 156 16.36 -30.88 15.41
N LYS A 157 16.99 -31.10 16.56
CA LYS A 157 16.54 -32.10 17.56
C LYS A 157 15.13 -31.81 18.08
N LYS A 158 14.85 -30.55 18.43
CA LYS A 158 13.51 -30.16 18.89
C LYS A 158 12.47 -30.34 17.80
N ILE A 159 12.83 -30.04 16.53
CA ILE A 159 11.93 -30.20 15.39
C ILE A 159 11.61 -31.68 15.13
N GLU A 160 12.57 -32.57 15.34
CA GLU A 160 12.33 -34.02 15.22
C GLU A 160 11.39 -34.56 16.30
N GLU A 161 11.53 -34.05 17.51
CA GLU A 161 10.71 -34.42 18.68
C GLU A 161 9.30 -33.85 18.63
N LEU A 162 9.03 -32.85 17.76
CA LEU A 162 7.68 -32.31 17.56
C LEU A 162 6.72 -33.42 17.14
N GLY A 163 5.72 -33.67 17.97
CA GLY A 163 4.62 -34.59 17.69
C GLY A 163 3.84 -34.13 16.45
N ILE A 164 3.04 -35.02 15.87
CA ILE A 164 2.07 -34.64 14.84
C ILE A 164 0.98 -33.82 15.54
N GLY A 165 1.10 -32.51 15.54
CA GLY A 165 0.16 -31.62 16.24
C GLY A 165 -0.24 -30.47 15.34
N THR A 166 -1.49 -30.41 14.97
CA THR A 166 -2.15 -29.14 14.66
C THR A 166 -2.24 -28.36 15.97
N VAL A 167 -1.69 -27.16 15.99
CA VAL A 167 -1.98 -26.20 17.07
C VAL A 167 -3.47 -25.94 17.04
N ASN A 168 -4.17 -26.39 18.05
CA ASN A 168 -5.59 -26.08 18.20
C ASN A 168 -5.65 -24.63 18.71
N TRP A 169 -5.95 -23.70 17.84
CA TRP A 169 -6.01 -22.26 18.15
C TRP A 169 -7.09 -21.94 19.20
N ASP A 170 -8.04 -22.86 19.39
CA ASP A 170 -9.08 -22.76 20.43
C ASP A 170 -8.51 -22.85 21.86
N ASP A 171 -7.32 -23.45 22.03
CA ASP A 171 -6.67 -23.58 23.34
C ASP A 171 -5.78 -22.38 23.69
N ILE A 172 -5.42 -21.54 22.71
CA ILE A 172 -4.72 -20.29 22.92
C ILE A 172 -5.79 -19.23 23.18
N ASN A 173 -6.08 -19.01 24.45
CA ASN A 173 -7.03 -18.00 24.94
C ASN A 173 -6.43 -16.58 24.77
N VAL A 174 -6.02 -16.24 23.55
CA VAL A 174 -5.74 -14.88 23.16
C VAL A 174 -7.10 -14.29 22.82
N ASN A 175 -7.54 -13.27 23.55
CA ASN A 175 -8.66 -12.43 23.17
C ASN A 175 -8.31 -11.70 21.85
N ILE A 176 -8.18 -12.48 20.80
CA ILE A 176 -8.09 -12.00 19.44
C ILE A 176 -9.47 -11.46 19.14
N VAL A 177 -9.52 -10.21 18.68
CA VAL A 177 -10.70 -9.60 18.07
C VAL A 177 -11.55 -10.71 17.47
N GLN A 178 -12.66 -11.01 18.12
CA GLN A 178 -13.64 -11.95 17.58
C GLN A 178 -14.10 -11.38 16.24
N ILE A 179 -13.37 -11.72 15.19
CA ILE A 179 -14.02 -11.80 13.90
C ILE A 179 -15.07 -12.87 14.17
N GLU A 180 -16.31 -12.44 14.41
CA GLU A 180 -17.45 -13.32 14.35
C GLU A 180 -17.54 -13.88 12.91
N THR A 181 -16.63 -14.74 12.56
CA THR A 181 -16.89 -15.78 11.59
C THR A 181 -17.72 -16.81 12.34
N GLY A 182 -18.97 -16.45 12.56
CA GLY A 182 -19.94 -17.44 13.01
C GLY A 182 -20.14 -18.43 11.90
N GLU A 183 -19.27 -19.39 11.83
CA GLU A 183 -19.50 -20.68 11.19
C GLU A 183 -18.18 -21.44 11.28
N ASP A 184 -18.26 -22.61 11.90
CA ASP A 184 -17.29 -23.67 11.74
C ASP A 184 -16.92 -23.78 10.26
N TYR A 185 -15.73 -23.35 9.88
CA TYR A 185 -15.13 -23.73 8.61
C TYR A 185 -14.86 -25.23 8.68
N ASP A 186 -15.94 -25.98 8.46
CA ASP A 186 -15.87 -27.40 8.24
C ASP A 186 -15.01 -27.62 6.98
N ASP A 187 -14.00 -28.33 7.14
CA ASP A 187 -12.78 -28.68 6.47
C ASP A 187 -12.96 -29.28 5.04
N GLN A 188 -13.89 -28.79 4.22
CA GLN A 188 -14.23 -29.40 2.93
C GLN A 188 -13.93 -28.57 1.67
N GLY A 189 -13.05 -27.60 1.73
CA GLY A 189 -12.82 -26.86 0.51
C GLY A 189 -11.51 -26.11 0.40
N MET A 190 -10.55 -26.69 -0.17
CA MET A 190 -9.24 -26.23 -0.63
C MET A 190 -8.07 -26.59 0.28
N GLY A 191 -7.56 -27.73 0.07
CA GLY A 191 -6.24 -28.09 0.52
C GLY A 191 -6.09 -29.58 0.56
N TYR A 192 -5.19 -30.08 -0.21
CA TYR A 192 -4.61 -31.40 -0.04
C TYR A 192 -4.07 -31.48 1.39
N LYS A 193 -4.92 -31.76 2.36
CA LYS A 193 -4.49 -32.19 3.69
C LYS A 193 -4.05 -33.64 3.57
N ASP A 194 -2.80 -33.79 3.19
CA ASP A 194 -2.14 -35.07 3.35
C ASP A 194 -1.89 -35.26 4.85
N LYS A 195 -2.87 -35.87 5.57
CA LYS A 195 -2.82 -36.13 7.01
C LYS A 195 -1.60 -36.96 7.46
N LYS A 196 -0.76 -37.40 6.51
CA LYS A 196 0.48 -38.15 6.74
C LYS A 196 1.74 -37.28 6.76
N LYS A 197 1.72 -36.06 6.26
CA LYS A 197 2.82 -35.10 6.38
C LYS A 197 2.53 -34.19 7.55
N GLY A 198 3.32 -34.26 8.61
CA GLY A 198 3.24 -33.32 9.71
C GLY A 198 3.35 -31.89 9.16
N ILE A 199 2.30 -31.13 9.26
CA ILE A 199 2.23 -29.72 8.88
C ILE A 199 2.19 -28.92 10.17
N TYR A 200 3.01 -27.90 10.25
CA TYR A 200 3.19 -27.06 11.44
C TYR A 200 2.96 -25.61 11.09
N ASP A 201 2.42 -24.87 12.05
CA ASP A 201 2.30 -23.42 11.96
C ASP A 201 3.41 -22.77 12.79
N LEU A 202 4.12 -21.83 12.19
CA LEU A 202 5.14 -21.02 12.84
C LEU A 202 4.49 -19.71 13.30
N VAL A 203 4.52 -19.45 14.60
CA VAL A 203 4.10 -18.19 15.20
C VAL A 203 5.32 -17.33 15.44
N GLU A 204 5.34 -16.16 14.85
CA GLU A 204 6.39 -15.16 15.03
C GLU A 204 5.80 -13.98 15.80
N CYS A 205 6.28 -13.76 17.03
CA CYS A 205 5.79 -12.76 17.95
C CYS A 205 6.84 -11.67 18.16
N TYR A 206 6.49 -10.44 17.80
CA TYR A 206 7.28 -9.25 18.05
C TYR A 206 6.69 -8.54 19.27
N TYR A 207 7.48 -8.31 20.29
CA TYR A 207 7.00 -7.67 21.52
C TYR A 207 8.02 -6.67 22.07
N LYS A 208 7.52 -5.68 22.81
CA LYS A 208 8.36 -4.64 23.42
C LYS A 208 8.80 -5.07 24.80
N GLU A 209 10.11 -5.08 25.01
CA GLU A 209 10.73 -5.25 26.33
C GLU A 209 11.44 -3.97 26.74
N MET A 210 11.18 -3.50 27.96
CA MET A 210 11.84 -2.31 28.49
C MET A 210 13.25 -2.67 28.97
N THR A 211 14.25 -2.21 28.24
CA THR A 211 15.67 -2.48 28.52
C THR A 211 16.38 -1.21 28.97
N LYS A 212 17.28 -1.36 29.94
CA LYS A 212 18.14 -0.25 30.38
C LYS A 212 19.25 -0.02 29.36
N LYS A 213 19.26 1.15 28.75
CA LYS A 213 20.35 1.60 27.88
C LYS A 213 21.14 2.73 28.53
N TYR A 214 22.42 2.76 28.25
CA TYR A 214 23.36 3.71 28.81
C TYR A 214 23.86 4.64 27.72
N PHE A 215 23.84 5.93 27.99
CA PHE A 215 24.28 6.95 27.04
C PHE A 215 25.33 7.82 27.73
N VAL A 216 26.35 8.21 26.97
CA VAL A 216 27.30 9.23 27.40
C VAL A 216 26.92 10.54 26.68
N ALA A 217 26.57 11.53 27.46
CA ALA A 217 26.27 12.86 26.97
C ALA A 217 27.46 13.79 27.22
N ILE A 218 27.88 14.51 26.19
CA ILE A 218 28.92 15.54 26.20
C ILE A 218 28.24 16.89 25.95
N PRO A 219 27.86 17.63 26.99
CA PRO A 219 27.05 18.85 26.88
C PRO A 219 27.70 19.93 25.99
N GLU A 220 29.02 20.07 26.04
CA GLU A 220 29.77 21.07 25.28
C GLU A 220 29.69 20.86 23.77
N GLN A 221 29.54 19.61 23.33
CA GLN A 221 29.47 19.24 21.92
C GLN A 221 28.02 18.91 21.46
N GLY A 222 27.06 18.86 22.38
CA GLY A 222 25.70 18.43 22.08
C GLY A 222 25.59 16.96 21.65
N LEU A 223 26.64 16.14 21.87
CA LEU A 223 26.70 14.75 21.45
C LEU A 223 26.17 13.82 22.53
N ILE A 224 25.36 12.85 22.12
CA ILE A 224 24.87 11.75 22.97
C ILE A 224 25.18 10.44 22.23
N GLU A 225 26.05 9.62 22.80
CA GLU A 225 26.41 8.31 22.25
C GLU A 225 25.83 7.17 23.09
N GLU A 226 25.27 6.16 22.44
CA GLU A 226 24.81 4.93 23.08
C GLU A 226 25.99 4.01 23.37
N MET A 227 26.06 3.51 24.61
CA MET A 227 27.11 2.58 25.06
C MET A 227 26.54 1.18 25.30
N PRO A 228 27.29 0.12 24.94
CA PRO A 228 26.81 -1.26 25.09
C PRO A 228 26.54 -1.65 26.55
N GLY A 229 27.23 -1.05 27.50
CA GLY A 229 27.12 -1.38 28.90
C GLY A 229 27.46 -0.24 29.87
N LYS A 230 27.03 -0.38 31.14
CA LYS A 230 27.28 0.61 32.18
C LYS A 230 28.77 0.83 32.42
N LYS A 231 29.56 -0.24 32.44
CA LYS A 231 31.00 -0.17 32.69
C LYS A 231 31.75 0.57 31.59
N GLU A 232 31.34 0.36 30.35
CA GLU A 232 31.90 1.02 29.17
C GLU A 232 31.54 2.51 29.15
N ALA A 233 30.28 2.85 29.50
CA ALA A 233 29.87 4.23 29.64
C ALA A 233 30.66 4.97 30.73
N GLU A 234 30.87 4.35 31.89
CA GLU A 234 31.68 4.92 32.99
C GLU A 234 33.14 5.09 32.56
N ALA A 235 33.72 4.09 31.86
CA ALA A 235 35.09 4.17 31.37
C ALA A 235 35.28 5.29 30.33
N THR A 236 34.32 5.45 29.43
CA THR A 236 34.34 6.52 28.42
C THR A 236 34.24 7.91 29.06
N VAL A 237 33.42 8.06 30.11
CA VAL A 237 33.31 9.32 30.87
C VAL A 237 34.64 9.61 31.61
N GLU A 238 35.32 8.61 32.18
CA GLU A 238 36.63 8.79 32.83
C GLU A 238 37.71 9.18 31.80
N GLN A 239 37.69 8.58 30.61
CA GLN A 239 38.61 8.96 29.51
C GLN A 239 38.38 10.40 29.06
N LEU A 240 37.14 10.82 28.84
CA LEU A 240 36.78 12.17 28.43
C LEU A 240 37.12 13.20 29.51
N ALA A 241 36.89 12.87 30.78
CA ALA A 241 37.29 13.69 31.90
C ALA A 241 38.83 13.89 31.98
N SER A 242 39.61 12.87 31.66
CA SER A 242 41.07 12.98 31.57
C SER A 242 41.53 13.90 30.43
N GLN A 243 40.71 14.10 29.43
CA GLN A 243 40.92 15.01 28.29
C GLN A 243 40.36 16.42 28.52
N GLY A 244 39.73 16.66 29.68
CA GLY A 244 39.18 17.95 30.09
C GLY A 244 37.76 18.23 29.58
N ALA A 245 37.05 17.22 29.04
CA ALA A 245 35.67 17.35 28.61
C ALA A 245 34.71 16.89 29.72
N GLU A 246 33.66 17.68 30.00
CA GLU A 246 32.59 17.27 30.89
C GLU A 246 31.65 16.29 30.19
N ALA A 247 31.61 15.03 30.66
CA ALA A 247 30.69 14.02 30.20
C ALA A 247 29.90 13.40 31.34
N THR A 248 28.66 13.02 31.09
CA THR A 248 27.77 12.39 32.06
C THR A 248 27.12 11.13 31.53
N VAL A 249 26.96 10.11 32.38
CA VAL A 249 26.23 8.88 32.04
C VAL A 249 24.74 9.08 32.29
N ILE A 250 23.95 8.96 31.22
CA ILE A 250 22.49 8.98 31.28
C ILE A 250 21.97 7.55 31.13
N THR A 251 21.18 7.10 32.11
CA THR A 251 20.49 5.79 32.02
C THR A 251 19.04 6.01 31.68
N LYS A 252 18.58 5.41 30.56
CA LYS A 252 17.18 5.44 30.15
C LYS A 252 16.62 4.02 30.00
N MET A 253 15.34 3.86 30.36
CA MET A 253 14.56 2.69 29.98
C MET A 253 14.00 2.92 28.59
N ILE A 254 14.38 2.10 27.63
CA ILE A 254 13.97 2.22 26.23
C ILE A 254 13.28 0.91 25.83
N PRO A 255 12.12 0.97 25.16
CA PRO A 255 11.49 -0.22 24.60
C PRO A 255 12.35 -0.76 23.46
N VAL A 256 12.71 -2.02 23.57
CA VAL A 256 13.41 -2.78 22.51
C VAL A 256 12.46 -3.84 22.00
N ILE A 257 12.36 -3.99 20.68
CA ILE A 257 11.52 -5.01 20.08
C ILE A 257 12.28 -6.33 20.09
N ARG A 258 11.65 -7.35 20.69
CA ARG A 258 12.13 -8.74 20.64
C ARG A 258 11.30 -9.54 19.64
N HIS A 259 11.90 -10.58 19.11
CA HIS A 259 11.31 -11.48 18.15
C HIS A 259 11.39 -12.91 18.66
N ALA A 260 10.28 -13.44 19.13
CA ALA A 260 10.14 -14.83 19.53
C ALA A 260 9.49 -15.64 18.41
N ARG A 261 10.03 -16.82 18.12
CA ARG A 261 9.52 -17.76 17.14
C ARG A 261 9.14 -19.07 17.82
N VAL A 262 7.89 -19.46 17.66
CA VAL A 262 7.29 -20.61 18.36
C VAL A 262 6.67 -21.56 17.34
N VAL A 263 6.90 -22.86 17.51
CA VAL A 263 6.28 -23.91 16.70
C VAL A 263 5.60 -24.91 17.64
N GLY A 264 4.27 -24.95 17.62
CA GLY A 264 3.51 -25.71 18.61
C GLY A 264 3.80 -25.21 20.03
N PRO A 265 4.16 -26.10 20.98
CA PRO A 265 4.50 -25.72 22.34
C PRO A 265 5.98 -25.30 22.51
N GLU A 266 6.81 -25.41 21.48
CA GLU A 266 8.26 -25.25 21.57
C GLU A 266 8.70 -23.86 21.12
N LEU A 267 9.43 -23.17 22.02
CA LEU A 267 10.14 -21.93 21.68
C LEU A 267 11.41 -22.27 20.89
N MET A 268 11.46 -21.80 19.65
CA MET A 268 12.62 -22.01 18.76
C MET A 268 13.68 -20.95 18.99
N THR A 269 13.29 -19.67 18.95
CA THR A 269 14.21 -18.53 19.16
C THR A 269 13.51 -17.40 19.88
N ASP A 270 14.27 -16.63 20.66
CA ASP A 270 13.83 -15.38 21.27
C ASP A 270 15.03 -14.42 21.28
N GLU A 271 15.04 -13.50 20.34
CA GLU A 271 16.17 -12.63 20.07
C GLU A 271 15.70 -11.17 19.99
N VAL A 272 16.63 -10.23 20.10
CA VAL A 272 16.32 -8.84 19.78
C VAL A 272 16.03 -8.77 18.28
N ALA A 273 14.90 -8.15 17.90
CA ALA A 273 14.54 -7.99 16.51
C ALA A 273 15.56 -7.09 15.81
N TRP A 274 16.44 -7.72 15.04
CA TRP A 274 17.57 -7.02 14.41
C TRP A 274 17.26 -6.52 12.99
N SER A 275 16.21 -6.99 12.36
CA SER A 275 16.04 -6.85 10.90
C SER A 275 16.10 -5.42 10.37
N TYR A 276 15.79 -4.41 11.22
CA TYR A 276 15.71 -3.01 10.79
C TYR A 276 16.16 -2.06 11.91
N PRO A 277 17.46 -1.89 12.15
CA PRO A 277 17.99 -1.15 13.31
C PRO A 277 17.60 0.34 13.31
N ALA A 278 17.41 0.94 12.15
CA ALA A 278 16.98 2.33 12.03
C ALA A 278 15.48 2.54 12.24
N TRP A 279 14.68 1.47 12.26
CA TRP A 279 13.24 1.52 12.45
C TRP A 279 12.87 1.11 13.88
N LYS A 280 12.25 1.99 14.63
CA LYS A 280 11.94 1.80 16.06
C LYS A 280 10.56 1.24 16.35
N TYR A 281 9.75 1.03 15.32
CA TYR A 281 8.38 0.52 15.41
C TYR A 281 8.29 -0.90 14.85
N TYR A 282 7.09 -1.49 14.95
CA TYR A 282 6.83 -2.73 14.22
C TYR A 282 6.95 -2.49 12.71
N HIS A 283 7.60 -3.40 12.00
CA HIS A 283 7.83 -3.27 10.55
C HIS A 283 6.64 -3.74 9.71
N PHE A 284 5.47 -3.88 10.30
CA PHE A 284 4.22 -4.23 9.62
C PHE A 284 3.45 -2.96 9.33
N MET A 285 3.34 -2.60 8.03
CA MET A 285 2.65 -1.39 7.60
C MET A 285 1.16 -1.71 7.41
N PRO A 286 0.27 -1.27 8.32
CA PRO A 286 -1.15 -1.52 8.21
C PRO A 286 -1.79 -0.66 7.13
N PHE A 287 -2.84 -1.18 6.52
CA PHE A 287 -3.86 -0.43 5.83
C PHE A 287 -5.21 -0.77 6.45
N TRP A 288 -5.85 0.21 7.02
CA TRP A 288 -7.19 0.13 7.59
C TRP A 288 -8.19 0.68 6.58
N CYS A 289 -9.24 -0.09 6.27
CA CYS A 289 -10.35 0.40 5.44
C CYS A 289 -11.11 1.52 6.17
N GLU A 290 -11.47 1.25 7.42
CA GLU A 290 -12.02 2.19 8.39
C GLU A 290 -11.20 2.07 9.66
N HIS A 291 -10.65 3.18 10.17
CA HIS A 291 -9.89 3.23 11.40
C HIS A 291 -10.70 3.95 12.46
N ASN A 292 -11.43 3.19 13.27
CA ASN A 292 -12.27 3.73 14.33
C ASN A 292 -11.62 3.43 15.69
N THR A 293 -11.26 4.49 16.42
CA THR A 293 -10.62 4.40 17.74
C THR A 293 -11.63 4.57 18.89
N GLU A 294 -12.91 4.81 18.59
CA GLU A 294 -13.91 5.02 19.61
C GLU A 294 -14.46 3.70 20.15
N GLU A 295 -14.54 3.60 21.46
CA GLU A 295 -15.19 2.50 22.15
C GLU A 295 -16.71 2.73 22.15
N ILE A 296 -17.43 1.99 21.34
CA ILE A 296 -18.90 2.07 21.28
C ILE A 296 -19.51 0.91 22.07
N GLY A 297 -20.11 1.23 23.21
CA GLY A 297 -20.87 0.26 23.98
C GLY A 297 -20.05 -0.86 24.62
N GLY A 298 -18.79 -0.61 24.98
CA GLY A 298 -17.89 -1.60 25.59
C GLY A 298 -17.39 -2.66 24.61
N LYS A 299 -17.56 -2.43 23.32
CA LYS A 299 -16.96 -3.25 22.24
C LYS A 299 -15.80 -2.49 21.65
N GLU A 300 -14.68 -3.16 21.63
CA GLU A 300 -13.43 -2.70 21.06
C GLU A 300 -13.53 -2.43 19.55
N ILE A 301 -12.49 -1.80 19.00
CA ILE A 301 -12.32 -1.38 17.61
C ILE A 301 -12.92 -2.38 16.63
N LEU A 302 -13.94 -1.94 15.91
CA LEU A 302 -14.59 -2.77 14.90
C LEU A 302 -13.84 -2.60 13.57
N ILE A 303 -13.06 -3.61 13.19
CA ILE A 303 -12.42 -3.68 11.88
C ILE A 303 -13.50 -4.03 10.85
N GLN A 304 -13.81 -3.08 9.97
CA GLN A 304 -14.82 -3.28 8.91
C GLN A 304 -14.21 -3.06 7.53
N GLY A 305 -14.56 -3.96 6.61
CA GLY A 305 -14.35 -3.78 5.19
C GLY A 305 -15.68 -3.52 4.48
N ILE A 306 -15.62 -2.98 3.28
CA ILE A 306 -16.79 -2.65 2.45
C ILE A 306 -17.72 -3.86 2.27
N VAL A 307 -17.14 -5.06 2.17
CA VAL A 307 -17.91 -6.29 1.93
C VAL A 307 -18.85 -6.59 3.08
N ARG A 308 -18.45 -6.30 4.33
CA ARG A 308 -19.30 -6.57 5.51
C ARG A 308 -20.61 -5.78 5.44
N THR A 309 -20.54 -4.51 5.07
CA THR A 309 -21.70 -3.61 4.99
C THR A 309 -22.72 -4.06 3.94
N ILE A 310 -22.24 -4.66 2.83
CA ILE A 310 -23.09 -5.00 1.68
C ILE A 310 -23.38 -6.52 1.56
N LYS A 311 -22.84 -7.33 2.47
CA LYS A 311 -22.98 -8.79 2.43
C LYS A 311 -24.44 -9.23 2.47
N ASP A 312 -25.18 -8.77 3.47
CA ASP A 312 -26.56 -9.19 3.72
C ASP A 312 -27.50 -8.75 2.58
N LEU A 313 -27.29 -7.54 2.06
CA LEU A 313 -28.03 -7.03 0.89
C LEU A 313 -27.79 -7.89 -0.35
N GLN A 314 -26.54 -8.35 -0.55
CA GLN A 314 -26.19 -9.24 -1.66
C GLN A 314 -26.83 -10.61 -1.53
N GLU A 315 -26.89 -11.17 -0.32
CA GLU A 315 -27.56 -12.45 -0.06
C GLU A 315 -29.07 -12.35 -0.31
N GLU A 316 -29.70 -11.30 0.18
CA GLU A 316 -31.10 -11.04 -0.06
C GLU A 316 -31.39 -10.87 -1.56
N PHE A 317 -30.58 -10.10 -2.26
CA PHE A 317 -30.70 -9.95 -3.71
C PHE A 317 -30.68 -11.30 -4.43
N ASN A 318 -29.73 -12.17 -4.11
CA ASN A 318 -29.62 -13.50 -4.70
C ASN A 318 -30.87 -14.36 -4.37
N LYS A 319 -31.33 -14.33 -3.11
CA LYS A 319 -32.53 -15.05 -2.66
C LYS A 319 -33.77 -14.59 -3.43
N ARG A 320 -33.96 -13.27 -3.57
CA ARG A 320 -35.09 -12.68 -4.32
C ARG A 320 -35.06 -13.06 -5.80
N ARG A 321 -33.91 -12.96 -6.43
CA ARG A 321 -33.74 -13.32 -7.86
C ARG A 321 -33.96 -14.82 -8.10
N THR A 322 -33.54 -15.67 -7.18
CA THR A 322 -33.81 -17.12 -7.24
C THR A 322 -35.29 -17.40 -7.11
N GLN A 323 -36.01 -16.76 -6.17
CA GLN A 323 -37.45 -16.90 -5.99
C GLN A 323 -38.23 -16.40 -7.23
N GLU A 324 -37.84 -15.28 -7.80
CA GLU A 324 -38.44 -14.73 -9.02
C GLU A 324 -38.30 -15.70 -10.19
N LEU A 325 -37.11 -16.25 -10.42
CA LEU A 325 -36.85 -17.25 -11.45
C LEU A 325 -37.67 -18.53 -11.21
N GLN A 326 -37.71 -19.00 -9.98
CA GLN A 326 -38.52 -20.17 -9.62
C GLN A 326 -40.01 -19.93 -9.89
N HIS A 327 -40.53 -18.75 -9.55
CA HIS A 327 -41.91 -18.40 -9.81
C HIS A 327 -42.22 -18.36 -11.32
N LEU A 328 -41.33 -17.76 -12.12
CA LEU A 328 -41.46 -17.74 -13.59
C LEU A 328 -41.46 -19.17 -14.15
N ASN A 329 -40.56 -20.03 -13.68
CA ASN A 329 -40.48 -21.42 -14.10
C ASN A 329 -41.75 -22.22 -13.71
N SER A 330 -42.26 -22.03 -12.48
CA SER A 330 -43.47 -22.70 -12.01
C SER A 330 -44.73 -22.18 -12.71
N SER A 331 -44.77 -20.90 -13.08
CA SER A 331 -45.88 -20.34 -13.86
C SER A 331 -45.91 -20.86 -15.29
N SER A 332 -44.76 -21.03 -15.91
CA SER A 332 -44.63 -21.59 -17.28
C SER A 332 -44.93 -23.10 -17.30
N ASN A 333 -44.55 -23.81 -16.22
CA ASN A 333 -44.66 -25.27 -16.11
C ASN A 333 -45.65 -25.67 -15.03
N SER A 334 -46.77 -24.96 -14.92
CA SER A 334 -47.84 -25.32 -13.96
C SER A 334 -48.39 -26.70 -14.27
N GLY A 335 -48.66 -27.48 -13.22
CA GLY A 335 -49.23 -28.83 -13.33
C GLY A 335 -50.65 -28.83 -13.86
N PHE A 336 -51.20 -30.02 -14.00
CA PHE A 336 -52.58 -30.24 -14.42
C PHE A 336 -53.34 -30.93 -13.28
N ILE A 337 -54.60 -30.57 -13.13
CA ILE A 337 -55.56 -31.30 -12.31
C ILE A 337 -56.40 -32.16 -13.25
N VAL A 338 -56.33 -33.46 -13.06
CA VAL A 338 -57.04 -34.42 -13.88
C VAL A 338 -57.96 -35.22 -12.97
N LYS A 339 -59.26 -35.27 -13.30
CA LYS A 339 -60.22 -36.10 -12.58
C LYS A 339 -59.84 -37.56 -12.75
N LYS A 340 -60.00 -38.35 -11.72
CA LYS A 340 -59.69 -39.80 -11.76
C LYS A 340 -60.44 -40.45 -12.92
N ASN A 341 -59.76 -41.24 -13.77
CA ASN A 341 -60.28 -41.92 -14.96
C ASN A 341 -60.84 -41.00 -16.06
N ALA A 342 -60.38 -39.73 -16.15
CA ALA A 342 -60.79 -38.78 -17.18
C ALA A 342 -59.90 -38.80 -18.44
N LEU A 343 -58.80 -39.48 -18.39
CA LEU A 343 -57.87 -39.66 -19.49
C LEU A 343 -57.46 -41.13 -19.62
N ASP A 344 -57.28 -41.58 -20.81
CA ASP A 344 -56.68 -42.89 -21.13
C ASP A 344 -55.20 -42.91 -20.65
N ASP A 345 -54.70 -44.11 -20.33
CA ASP A 345 -53.36 -44.29 -19.78
C ASP A 345 -52.25 -43.72 -20.71
N GLN A 346 -52.46 -43.78 -22.03
CA GLN A 346 -51.53 -43.19 -22.99
C GLN A 346 -51.51 -41.66 -22.93
N ASN A 347 -52.68 -41.03 -22.89
CA ASN A 347 -52.82 -39.58 -22.77
C ASN A 347 -52.38 -39.08 -21.40
N LEU A 348 -52.63 -39.84 -20.36
CA LEU A 348 -52.13 -39.54 -19.02
C LEU A 348 -50.58 -39.60 -18.96
N SER A 349 -49.99 -40.62 -19.56
CA SER A 349 -48.53 -40.74 -19.66
C SER A 349 -47.92 -39.58 -20.50
N ARG A 350 -48.55 -39.24 -21.63
CA ARG A 350 -48.14 -38.06 -22.44
C ARG A 350 -48.24 -36.77 -21.66
N LEU A 351 -49.28 -36.56 -20.89
CA LEU A 351 -49.44 -35.37 -20.05
C LEU A 351 -48.36 -35.31 -18.95
N LYS A 352 -48.01 -36.45 -18.35
CA LYS A 352 -46.96 -36.53 -17.33
C LYS A 352 -45.57 -36.23 -17.90
N THR A 353 -45.26 -36.71 -19.09
CA THR A 353 -43.93 -36.58 -19.68
C THR A 353 -43.73 -35.30 -20.50
N HIS A 354 -44.78 -34.82 -21.19
CA HIS A 354 -44.73 -33.72 -22.14
C HIS A 354 -45.70 -32.59 -21.84
N GLY A 355 -46.27 -32.53 -20.66
CA GLY A 355 -47.31 -31.55 -20.29
C GLY A 355 -46.93 -30.08 -20.44
N SER A 356 -45.62 -29.77 -20.48
CA SER A 356 -45.08 -28.43 -20.72
C SER A 356 -44.62 -28.18 -22.15
N SER A 357 -44.74 -29.17 -23.05
CA SER A 357 -44.28 -29.06 -24.43
C SER A 357 -45.21 -28.17 -25.25
N PRO A 358 -44.69 -27.23 -26.06
CA PRO A 358 -45.50 -26.43 -26.97
C PRO A 358 -46.20 -27.34 -28.01
N GLY A 359 -47.50 -27.08 -28.26
CA GLY A 359 -48.25 -27.83 -29.26
C GLY A 359 -48.73 -29.22 -28.82
N LEU A 360 -48.66 -29.56 -27.53
CA LEU A 360 -49.18 -30.82 -27.01
C LEU A 360 -50.71 -30.88 -27.21
N VAL A 361 -51.18 -31.92 -27.92
CA VAL A 361 -52.60 -32.23 -28.09
C VAL A 361 -52.91 -33.46 -27.25
N ILE A 362 -53.92 -33.33 -26.38
CA ILE A 362 -54.45 -34.43 -25.54
C ILE A 362 -55.93 -34.56 -25.83
N GLU A 363 -56.37 -35.78 -26.15
CA GLU A 363 -57.75 -36.12 -26.35
C GLU A 363 -58.38 -36.52 -24.98
N ALA A 364 -59.47 -35.88 -24.63
CA ALA A 364 -60.23 -36.17 -23.40
C ALA A 364 -61.71 -36.24 -23.78
N ASP A 365 -62.41 -37.18 -23.16
CA ASP A 365 -63.86 -37.35 -23.35
C ASP A 365 -64.65 -36.11 -22.91
N ASP A 366 -64.21 -35.46 -21.86
CA ASP A 366 -64.76 -34.21 -21.36
C ASP A 366 -63.60 -33.25 -20.98
N PRO A 367 -63.40 -32.17 -21.76
CA PRO A 367 -62.34 -31.20 -21.50
C PRO A 367 -62.42 -30.50 -20.11
N ALA A 368 -63.62 -30.45 -19.53
CA ALA A 368 -63.81 -29.84 -18.19
C ALA A 368 -63.16 -30.66 -17.06
N ASN A 369 -62.87 -31.92 -17.31
CA ASN A 369 -62.22 -32.80 -16.34
C ASN A 369 -60.70 -32.72 -16.32
N VAL A 370 -60.11 -31.92 -17.22
CA VAL A 370 -58.66 -31.63 -17.31
C VAL A 370 -58.48 -30.14 -17.26
N SER A 371 -57.97 -29.66 -16.15
CA SER A 371 -57.70 -28.21 -15.99
C SER A 371 -56.22 -28.00 -15.66
N ARG A 372 -55.65 -26.94 -16.24
CA ARG A 372 -54.30 -26.51 -15.85
C ARG A 372 -54.36 -25.77 -14.52
N ILE A 373 -53.46 -26.07 -13.61
CA ILE A 373 -53.33 -25.32 -12.37
C ILE A 373 -52.99 -23.85 -12.75
N THR A 374 -53.88 -22.92 -12.41
CA THR A 374 -53.64 -21.51 -12.67
C THR A 374 -52.53 -21.04 -11.74
N PRO A 375 -51.34 -20.63 -12.28
CA PRO A 375 -50.28 -20.12 -11.44
C PRO A 375 -50.74 -18.84 -10.77
N MET A 376 -50.33 -18.62 -9.51
CA MET A 376 -50.52 -17.35 -8.85
C MET A 376 -49.76 -16.25 -9.62
N PRO A 377 -50.35 -15.11 -9.86
CA PRO A 377 -49.64 -14.01 -10.47
C PRO A 377 -48.45 -13.60 -9.60
N LEU A 378 -47.32 -13.26 -10.24
CA LEU A 378 -46.16 -12.71 -9.55
C LEU A 378 -46.59 -11.45 -8.79
N SER A 379 -46.39 -11.41 -7.48
CA SER A 379 -46.62 -10.19 -6.72
C SER A 379 -45.67 -9.08 -7.24
N GLN A 380 -46.23 -7.94 -7.64
CA GLN A 380 -45.41 -6.79 -8.10
C GLN A 380 -44.38 -6.37 -7.06
N GLY A 381 -44.66 -6.62 -5.76
CA GLY A 381 -43.72 -6.34 -4.67
C GLY A 381 -42.39 -7.08 -4.76
N HIS A 382 -42.32 -8.29 -5.35
CA HIS A 382 -41.04 -8.99 -5.50
C HIS A 382 -40.09 -8.29 -6.48
N ALA A 383 -40.60 -7.84 -7.62
CA ALA A 383 -39.78 -7.11 -8.60
C ALA A 383 -39.35 -5.73 -8.06
N GLN A 384 -40.23 -5.08 -7.31
CA GLN A 384 -39.93 -3.79 -6.68
C GLN A 384 -38.86 -3.96 -5.60
N LEU A 385 -39.00 -4.92 -4.68
CA LEU A 385 -38.00 -5.21 -3.65
C LEU A 385 -36.63 -5.60 -4.24
N ALA A 386 -36.60 -6.34 -5.35
CA ALA A 386 -35.33 -6.65 -6.01
C ALA A 386 -34.65 -5.41 -6.62
N ALA A 387 -35.43 -4.45 -7.10
CA ALA A 387 -34.91 -3.19 -7.60
C ALA A 387 -34.42 -2.28 -6.45
N GLU A 388 -35.18 -2.19 -5.36
CA GLU A 388 -34.80 -1.47 -4.14
C GLU A 388 -33.50 -2.05 -3.55
N ASN A 389 -33.39 -3.35 -3.34
CA ASN A 389 -32.15 -3.99 -2.87
C ASN A 389 -30.95 -3.72 -3.77
N GLN A 390 -31.15 -3.58 -5.09
CA GLN A 390 -30.05 -3.22 -5.99
C GLN A 390 -29.62 -1.77 -5.79
N GLN A 391 -30.53 -0.89 -5.47
CA GLN A 391 -30.23 0.52 -5.16
C GLN A 391 -29.56 0.62 -3.78
N ASP A 392 -30.13 -0.02 -2.76
CA ASP A 392 -29.59 -0.06 -1.40
C ASP A 392 -28.14 -0.59 -1.39
N LEU A 393 -27.84 -1.62 -2.18
CA LEU A 393 -26.50 -2.19 -2.32
C LEU A 393 -25.52 -1.17 -2.91
N LYS A 394 -25.94 -0.33 -3.85
CA LYS A 394 -25.09 0.74 -4.37
C LYS A 394 -24.90 1.86 -3.33
N GLU A 395 -25.96 2.26 -2.66
CA GLU A 395 -25.91 3.30 -1.62
C GLU A 395 -25.05 2.85 -0.44
N ALA A 396 -25.25 1.65 0.08
CA ALA A 396 -24.46 1.09 1.19
C ALA A 396 -22.98 0.86 0.84
N SER A 397 -22.67 0.66 -0.44
CA SER A 397 -21.27 0.48 -0.88
C SER A 397 -20.50 1.79 -1.04
N GLY A 398 -21.16 2.95 -0.92
CA GLY A 398 -20.57 4.25 -1.23
C GLY A 398 -20.30 4.48 -2.73
N VAL A 399 -20.65 3.52 -3.60
CA VAL A 399 -20.43 3.61 -5.05
C VAL A 399 -21.65 4.24 -5.72
N ASN A 400 -21.57 5.54 -5.92
CA ASN A 400 -22.61 6.29 -6.61
C ASN A 400 -22.51 6.12 -8.15
N PRO A 401 -23.63 6.06 -8.90
CA PRO A 401 -23.65 6.12 -10.36
C PRO A 401 -22.88 7.32 -10.94
N ASP A 402 -22.77 8.40 -10.20
CA ASP A 402 -22.02 9.60 -10.56
C ASP A 402 -20.51 9.35 -10.70
N LEU A 403 -19.93 8.40 -9.94
CA LEU A 403 -18.55 7.93 -10.13
C LEU A 403 -18.31 7.30 -11.52
N LEU A 404 -19.36 6.69 -12.09
CA LEU A 404 -19.29 6.02 -13.39
C LEU A 404 -19.61 6.97 -14.56
N ALA A 405 -19.99 8.24 -14.29
CA ALA A 405 -20.42 9.22 -15.29
C ALA A 405 -21.49 8.65 -16.28
N SER A 406 -22.31 7.70 -15.81
CA SER A 406 -23.20 6.91 -16.67
C SER A 406 -24.41 7.70 -17.21
N ASP A 407 -24.76 8.85 -16.59
CA ASP A 407 -25.94 9.67 -16.96
C ASP A 407 -25.60 10.93 -17.77
N SER A 408 -24.49 10.93 -18.51
CA SER A 408 -23.89 12.12 -19.10
C SER A 408 -24.53 12.61 -20.42
N LYS A 409 -25.72 12.20 -20.81
CA LYS A 409 -26.31 12.51 -22.13
C LYS A 409 -26.46 14.00 -22.47
N SER A 410 -26.25 14.93 -21.52
CA SER A 410 -26.37 16.39 -21.78
C SER A 410 -25.60 17.30 -20.81
N GLN A 411 -24.61 16.79 -20.07
CA GLN A 411 -23.89 17.58 -19.06
C GLN A 411 -22.54 18.10 -19.58
N SER A 412 -22.16 19.33 -19.16
CA SER A 412 -20.84 19.87 -19.46
C SER A 412 -19.75 19.06 -18.75
N GLY A 413 -18.53 18.98 -19.31
CA GLY A 413 -17.39 18.27 -18.70
C GLY A 413 -17.14 18.68 -17.24
N ARG A 414 -17.37 19.96 -16.90
CA ARG A 414 -17.25 20.50 -15.54
C ARG A 414 -18.30 19.91 -14.57
N ALA A 415 -19.53 19.72 -15.03
CA ALA A 415 -20.58 19.11 -14.22
C ALA A 415 -20.30 17.63 -13.93
N ILE A 416 -19.74 16.90 -14.90
CA ILE A 416 -19.30 15.52 -14.74
C ILE A 416 -18.19 15.42 -13.69
N LEU A 417 -17.21 16.33 -13.73
CA LEU A 417 -16.11 16.38 -12.77
C LEU A 417 -16.56 16.67 -11.34
N LEU A 418 -17.49 17.63 -11.17
CA LEU A 418 -18.04 17.93 -9.86
C LEU A 418 -18.79 16.74 -9.26
N LYS A 419 -19.54 16.01 -10.08
CA LYS A 419 -20.23 14.78 -9.67
C LYS A 419 -19.25 13.66 -9.31
N GLN A 420 -18.17 13.49 -10.07
CA GLN A 420 -17.12 12.52 -9.72
C GLN A 420 -16.45 12.87 -8.39
N ARG A 421 -16.14 14.15 -8.14
CA ARG A 421 -15.62 14.60 -6.84
C ARG A 421 -16.60 14.31 -5.70
N GLN A 422 -17.88 14.58 -5.89
CA GLN A 422 -18.89 14.26 -4.90
C GLN A 422 -19.02 12.76 -4.65
N GLY A 423 -18.94 11.93 -5.71
CA GLY A 423 -18.93 10.49 -5.56
C GLY A 423 -17.71 9.96 -4.81
N LEU A 424 -16.52 10.59 -4.97
CA LEU A 424 -15.31 10.21 -4.26
C LEU A 424 -15.38 10.50 -2.76
N SER A 425 -16.21 11.48 -2.32
CA SER A 425 -16.31 11.82 -0.89
C SER A 425 -16.75 10.65 -0.01
N MET A 426 -17.52 9.70 -0.56
CA MET A 426 -17.98 8.52 0.18
C MET A 426 -16.86 7.51 0.49
N ILE A 427 -15.78 7.53 -0.30
CA ILE A 427 -14.62 6.62 -0.12
C ILE A 427 -13.36 7.40 0.29
N GLN A 428 -13.50 8.70 0.61
CA GLN A 428 -12.38 9.59 0.88
C GLN A 428 -11.60 9.13 2.12
N GLU A 429 -12.28 8.76 3.20
CA GLU A 429 -11.65 8.26 4.42
C GLU A 429 -10.73 7.07 4.15
N MET A 430 -11.18 6.12 3.34
CA MET A 430 -10.38 4.96 2.96
C MET A 430 -9.14 5.36 2.13
N LEU A 431 -9.27 6.37 1.26
CA LEU A 431 -8.15 6.89 0.48
C LEU A 431 -7.17 7.67 1.34
N ASP A 432 -7.65 8.42 2.33
CA ASP A 432 -6.82 9.15 3.29
C ASP A 432 -6.04 8.18 4.19
N ASN A 433 -6.70 7.14 4.71
CA ASN A 433 -6.05 6.05 5.43
C ASN A 433 -4.98 5.36 4.58
N PHE A 434 -5.25 5.14 3.30
CA PHE A 434 -4.25 4.57 2.40
C PHE A 434 -3.07 5.51 2.12
N SER A 435 -3.31 6.80 2.10
CA SER A 435 -2.26 7.81 2.00
C SER A 435 -1.34 7.76 3.22
N GLU A 436 -1.90 7.60 4.42
CA GLU A 436 -1.12 7.40 5.65
C GLU A 436 -0.29 6.12 5.60
N THR A 437 -0.85 5.01 5.11
CA THR A 437 -0.09 3.77 4.86
C THR A 437 1.10 4.00 3.91
N LYS A 438 0.89 4.75 2.82
CA LYS A 438 1.96 5.08 1.86
C LYS A 438 3.05 5.93 2.52
N ARG A 439 2.65 6.88 3.39
CA ARG A 439 3.57 7.71 4.16
C ARG A 439 4.46 6.86 5.07
N LEU A 440 3.87 5.94 5.83
CA LEU A 440 4.60 5.00 6.69
C LEU A 440 5.58 4.13 5.90
N ILE A 441 5.17 3.60 4.75
CA ILE A 441 6.05 2.82 3.87
C ILE A 441 7.21 3.67 3.36
N GLY A 442 6.95 4.92 2.99
CA GLY A 442 7.98 5.87 2.55
C GLY A 442 8.98 6.20 3.65
N GLN A 443 8.53 6.49 4.85
CA GLN A 443 9.38 6.73 6.03
C GLN A 443 10.23 5.49 6.36
N PHE A 444 9.63 4.30 6.30
CA PHE A 444 10.38 3.06 6.47
C PHE A 444 11.48 2.92 5.41
N MET A 445 11.15 3.10 4.13
CA MET A 445 12.14 3.02 3.05
C MET A 445 13.28 4.05 3.22
N LEU A 446 12.96 5.28 3.64
CA LEU A 446 13.97 6.30 3.93
C LEU A 446 14.90 5.85 5.06
N SER A 447 14.36 5.30 6.14
CA SER A 447 15.17 4.81 7.26
C SER A 447 16.14 3.69 6.88
N GLN A 448 15.84 2.94 5.79
CA GLN A 448 16.65 1.84 5.31
C GLN A 448 17.62 2.20 4.18
N LEU A 449 17.69 3.46 3.72
CA LEU A 449 18.55 3.85 2.60
C LEU A 449 20.02 3.52 2.86
N LYS A 450 20.50 3.68 4.09
CA LYS A 450 21.86 3.34 4.50
C LYS A 450 22.21 1.86 4.30
N GLU A 451 21.25 0.97 4.56
CA GLU A 451 21.45 -0.47 4.42
C GLU A 451 21.35 -0.93 2.96
N ILE A 452 20.59 -0.19 2.14
CA ILE A 452 20.33 -0.54 0.73
C ILE A 452 21.40 0.01 -0.21
N TYR A 453 21.92 1.22 0.08
CA TYR A 453 22.82 1.92 -0.83
C TYR A 453 24.21 2.12 -0.25
N THR A 454 25.21 1.84 -1.07
CA THR A 454 26.57 2.37 -0.91
C THR A 454 26.67 3.73 -1.60
N VAL A 455 27.66 4.57 -1.25
CA VAL A 455 27.88 5.85 -1.89
C VAL A 455 27.99 5.72 -3.42
N ASP A 456 28.73 4.71 -3.90
CA ASP A 456 28.91 4.47 -5.33
C ASP A 456 27.60 4.09 -6.03
N SER A 457 26.75 3.28 -5.39
CA SER A 457 25.45 2.88 -5.95
C SER A 457 24.48 4.07 -5.95
N ALA A 458 24.50 4.90 -4.92
CA ALA A 458 23.70 6.12 -4.83
C ALA A 458 24.10 7.12 -5.92
N MET A 459 25.39 7.36 -6.13
CA MET A 459 25.90 8.23 -7.20
C MET A 459 25.45 7.76 -8.60
N LYS A 460 25.47 6.45 -8.86
CA LYS A 460 24.95 5.88 -10.12
C LYS A 460 23.44 6.13 -10.30
N VAL A 461 22.67 6.07 -9.23
CA VAL A 461 21.21 6.33 -9.28
C VAL A 461 20.93 7.81 -9.54
N LEU A 462 21.72 8.71 -8.97
CA LEU A 462 21.60 10.16 -9.21
C LEU A 462 21.91 10.50 -10.67
N GLY A 463 22.95 9.89 -11.23
CA GLY A 463 23.39 10.07 -12.61
C GLY A 463 24.21 11.35 -12.85
N ASP A 464 25.17 11.27 -13.79
CA ASP A 464 26.14 12.32 -14.05
C ASP A 464 25.51 13.68 -14.43
N ALA A 465 24.38 13.66 -15.16
CA ALA A 465 23.69 14.88 -15.57
C ALA A 465 23.13 15.67 -14.38
N TRP A 466 22.51 14.97 -13.42
CA TRP A 466 21.98 15.61 -12.23
C TRP A 466 23.09 16.10 -11.30
N ILE A 467 24.17 15.32 -11.18
CA ILE A 467 25.35 15.72 -10.39
C ILE A 467 25.97 16.98 -10.99
N ALA A 468 26.13 17.04 -12.31
CA ALA A 468 26.63 18.22 -13.00
C ALA A 468 25.72 19.44 -12.79
N GLU A 469 24.39 19.27 -12.81
CA GLU A 469 23.45 20.37 -12.60
C GLU A 469 23.53 20.98 -11.19
N ASN A 470 23.70 20.13 -10.15
CA ASN A 470 23.61 20.57 -8.75
C ASN A 470 24.97 20.83 -8.09
N PHE A 471 26.07 20.26 -8.59
CA PHE A 471 27.40 20.36 -8.02
C PHE A 471 28.41 21.03 -8.96
N THR A 472 27.96 21.79 -9.95
CA THR A 472 28.83 22.62 -10.76
C THR A 472 29.16 23.90 -9.99
N VAL A 473 30.43 24.08 -9.72
CA VAL A 473 30.95 25.25 -9.00
C VAL A 473 32.01 25.99 -9.82
N PRO A 474 32.18 27.30 -9.62
CA PRO A 474 33.28 28.05 -10.19
C PRO A 474 34.64 27.52 -9.70
N ILE A 475 35.63 27.44 -10.60
CA ILE A 475 36.95 26.87 -10.31
C ILE A 475 37.66 27.61 -9.18
N ASN A 476 37.49 28.94 -9.06
CA ASN A 476 38.08 29.73 -7.98
C ASN A 476 37.63 29.30 -6.58
N ILE A 477 36.44 28.75 -6.42
CA ILE A 477 35.94 28.24 -5.12
C ILE A 477 36.69 26.95 -4.74
N VAL A 478 36.89 26.04 -5.69
CA VAL A 478 37.64 24.78 -5.48
C VAL A 478 39.11 25.11 -5.19
N LEU A 479 39.70 26.05 -5.92
CA LEU A 479 41.07 26.53 -5.70
C LEU A 479 41.23 27.14 -4.30
N GLY A 480 40.28 27.94 -3.84
CA GLY A 480 40.30 28.52 -2.48
C GLY A 480 40.26 27.46 -1.38
N ARG A 481 39.46 26.40 -1.57
CA ARG A 481 39.43 25.27 -0.64
C ARG A 481 40.74 24.47 -0.64
N ALA A 482 41.30 24.20 -1.82
CA ALA A 482 42.56 23.49 -1.97
C ALA A 482 43.72 24.22 -1.25
N LEU A 483 43.86 25.52 -1.47
CA LEU A 483 44.90 26.34 -0.84
C LEU A 483 44.72 26.42 0.69
N ALA A 484 43.47 26.54 1.18
CA ALA A 484 43.21 26.53 2.61
C ALA A 484 43.53 25.17 3.28
N LYS A 485 43.38 24.07 2.57
CA LYS A 485 43.79 22.74 3.03
C LYS A 485 45.31 22.58 3.05
N GLU A 486 46.04 23.08 2.01
CA GLU A 486 47.48 23.07 1.99
C GLU A 486 48.08 23.88 3.16
N GLU A 487 47.52 25.07 3.45
CA GLU A 487 47.96 25.89 4.59
C GLU A 487 47.77 25.15 5.94
N GLN A 488 46.77 24.31 6.05
CA GLN A 488 46.49 23.51 7.24
C GLN A 488 47.23 22.14 7.26
N GLY A 489 48.06 21.85 6.24
CA GLY A 489 48.78 20.58 6.11
C GLY A 489 47.90 19.37 5.79
N GLY A 490 46.70 19.60 5.27
CA GLY A 490 45.75 18.55 4.85
C GLY A 490 46.11 17.96 3.48
N GLN A 491 45.65 16.74 3.22
CA GLN A 491 45.79 16.11 1.91
C GLN A 491 44.75 16.68 0.95
N LEU A 492 45.18 17.03 -0.26
CA LEU A 492 44.30 17.45 -1.36
C LEU A 492 43.56 16.24 -1.92
N THR A 493 42.35 16.46 -2.39
CA THR A 493 41.62 15.47 -3.17
C THR A 493 42.06 15.48 -4.62
N ASP A 494 41.75 14.42 -5.38
CA ASP A 494 42.11 14.30 -6.80
C ASP A 494 41.57 15.48 -7.63
N VAL A 495 40.42 16.04 -7.28
CA VAL A 495 39.80 17.18 -7.94
C VAL A 495 40.54 18.44 -7.59
N GLU A 496 40.84 18.68 -6.32
CA GLU A 496 41.61 19.84 -5.83
C GLU A 496 43.00 19.85 -6.41
N GLU A 497 43.71 18.71 -6.46
CA GLU A 497 45.03 18.58 -7.03
C GLU A 497 45.05 18.94 -8.53
N ARG A 498 44.05 18.43 -9.29
CA ARG A 498 43.89 18.80 -10.72
C ARG A 498 43.70 20.30 -10.92
N VAL A 499 42.89 20.95 -10.08
CA VAL A 499 42.65 22.40 -10.18
C VAL A 499 43.90 23.19 -9.87
N VAL A 500 44.64 22.86 -8.81
CA VAL A 500 45.91 23.53 -8.45
C VAL A 500 46.95 23.36 -9.57
N VAL A 501 47.07 22.18 -10.15
CA VAL A 501 47.99 21.91 -11.27
C VAL A 501 47.56 22.64 -12.54
N SER A 502 46.27 22.72 -12.84
CA SER A 502 45.77 23.36 -14.07
C SER A 502 45.78 24.89 -14.00
N TYR A 503 45.67 25.46 -12.79
CA TYR A 503 45.60 26.92 -12.56
C TYR A 503 46.60 27.38 -11.49
N PRO A 504 47.93 27.18 -11.68
CA PRO A 504 48.93 27.38 -10.63
C PRO A 504 49.11 28.85 -10.20
N ASN A 505 48.66 29.82 -11.01
CA ASN A 505 48.81 31.25 -10.75
C ASN A 505 47.47 31.98 -10.57
N ALA A 506 46.36 31.25 -10.44
CA ALA A 506 45.05 31.88 -10.28
C ALA A 506 44.84 32.33 -8.83
N ASP A 507 44.32 33.55 -8.66
CA ASP A 507 43.92 34.07 -7.35
C ASP A 507 42.53 33.51 -7.02
N PRO A 508 42.33 32.78 -5.89
CA PRO A 508 41.04 32.23 -5.51
C PRO A 508 39.96 33.30 -5.27
N ARG A 509 40.37 34.58 -5.13
CA ARG A 509 39.44 35.71 -4.96
C ARG A 509 38.88 36.24 -6.27
N VAL A 510 39.47 35.87 -7.42
CA VAL A 510 39.09 36.36 -8.74
C VAL A 510 38.47 35.21 -9.54
N PRO A 511 37.27 35.41 -10.14
CA PRO A 511 36.67 34.40 -11.00
C PRO A 511 37.58 34.06 -12.19
N VAL A 512 37.88 32.77 -12.37
CA VAL A 512 38.64 32.28 -13.52
C VAL A 512 37.72 32.26 -14.73
N GLN A 513 38.17 32.83 -15.87
CA GLN A 513 37.44 32.81 -17.14
C GLN A 513 38.01 31.74 -18.07
N ASP A 514 37.15 31.14 -18.88
CA ASP A 514 37.53 30.22 -19.95
C ASP A 514 38.04 30.98 -21.19
N GLU A 515 38.45 30.27 -22.24
CA GLU A 515 38.98 30.87 -23.48
C GLU A 515 37.92 31.74 -24.19
N ASP A 516 36.64 31.54 -23.94
CA ASP A 516 35.50 32.27 -24.48
C ASP A 516 35.07 33.47 -23.61
N GLY A 517 35.75 33.70 -22.47
CA GLY A 517 35.46 34.78 -21.53
C GLY A 517 34.29 34.51 -20.57
N ASN A 518 33.75 33.28 -20.55
CA ASN A 518 32.73 32.88 -19.60
C ASN A 518 33.36 32.41 -18.27
N LEU A 519 32.56 32.33 -17.22
CA LEU A 519 33.01 31.81 -15.93
C LEU A 519 33.42 30.33 -16.08
N ALA A 520 34.70 30.03 -15.80
CA ALA A 520 35.15 28.64 -15.83
C ALA A 520 34.56 27.86 -14.64
N THR A 521 33.80 26.82 -14.93
CA THR A 521 33.10 25.98 -13.94
C THR A 521 33.53 24.54 -14.07
N MET A 522 33.46 23.81 -12.99
CA MET A 522 33.71 22.38 -12.98
C MET A 522 32.73 21.65 -12.05
N VAL A 523 32.58 20.36 -12.25
CA VAL A 523 31.77 19.50 -11.37
C VAL A 523 32.62 19.11 -10.16
N ASP A 524 32.17 19.49 -8.97
CA ASP A 524 32.80 19.15 -7.69
C ASP A 524 32.29 17.76 -7.20
N MET A 525 32.94 16.72 -7.73
CA MET A 525 32.57 15.32 -7.39
C MET A 525 32.82 15.02 -5.91
N ASP A 526 33.83 15.63 -5.29
CA ASP A 526 34.15 15.38 -3.87
C ASP A 526 33.03 15.93 -2.97
N SER A 527 32.52 17.11 -3.28
CA SER A 527 31.40 17.70 -2.57
C SER A 527 30.12 16.86 -2.77
N ALA A 528 29.88 16.32 -3.96
CA ALA A 528 28.78 15.43 -4.24
C ALA A 528 28.88 14.13 -3.42
N ILE A 529 30.06 13.49 -3.40
CA ILE A 529 30.32 12.28 -2.60
C ILE A 529 30.12 12.55 -1.11
N GLN A 530 30.64 13.65 -0.59
CA GLN A 530 30.49 14.04 0.81
C GLN A 530 29.02 14.28 1.18
N THR A 531 28.26 14.94 0.31
CA THR A 531 26.85 15.21 0.52
C THR A 531 26.04 13.92 0.51
N VAL A 532 26.29 13.02 -0.45
CA VAL A 532 25.63 11.70 -0.49
C VAL A 532 25.99 10.87 0.74
N ASN A 533 27.26 10.89 1.16
CA ASN A 533 27.69 10.18 2.37
C ASN A 533 27.04 10.77 3.63
N LYS A 534 26.90 12.09 3.72
CA LYS A 534 26.15 12.74 4.81
C LYS A 534 24.70 12.28 4.81
N VAL A 535 24.03 12.28 3.64
CA VAL A 535 22.64 11.80 3.50
C VAL A 535 22.50 10.36 3.96
N LEU A 536 23.36 9.44 3.49
CA LEU A 536 23.26 8.03 3.86
C LEU A 536 23.56 7.77 5.35
N ASN A 537 24.44 8.57 5.97
CA ASN A 537 24.80 8.42 7.38
C ASN A 537 23.98 9.31 8.34
N ASP A 538 23.03 10.06 7.83
CA ASP A 538 22.14 10.86 8.66
C ASP A 538 21.23 9.96 9.49
N SER A 539 21.44 9.96 10.80
CA SER A 539 20.62 9.19 11.75
C SER A 539 19.18 9.72 11.89
N GLU A 540 18.94 10.91 11.36
CA GLU A 540 17.65 11.60 11.43
C GLU A 540 16.81 11.41 10.15
N LEU A 541 17.34 10.74 9.11
CA LEU A 541 16.59 10.48 7.87
C LEU A 541 15.21 9.86 8.09
N GLY A 542 15.05 9.02 9.10
CA GLY A 542 13.75 8.46 9.46
C GLY A 542 12.76 9.48 10.04
N LYS A 543 13.21 10.71 10.36
CA LYS A 543 12.37 11.81 10.84
C LYS A 543 11.93 12.75 9.70
N TYR A 544 12.57 12.69 8.51
CA TYR A 544 12.11 13.47 7.36
C TYR A 544 10.67 13.10 7.03
N ASP A 545 9.83 14.09 6.87
CA ASP A 545 8.46 13.85 6.49
C ASP A 545 8.38 13.41 5.03
N VAL A 546 7.67 12.33 4.80
CA VAL A 546 7.37 11.84 3.45
C VAL A 546 6.02 12.40 3.06
N ALA A 547 6.01 13.51 2.33
CA ALA A 547 4.77 13.91 1.71
C ALA A 547 4.52 13.05 0.48
N ILE A 548 3.31 12.55 0.41
CA ILE A 548 2.79 11.95 -0.79
C ILE A 548 2.44 13.13 -1.69
N GLY A 549 3.22 13.30 -2.77
CA GLY A 549 2.87 14.30 -3.76
C GLY A 549 1.43 14.04 -4.17
N GLU A 550 0.58 15.07 -4.11
CA GLU A 550 -0.78 14.97 -4.63
C GLU A 550 -0.67 14.58 -6.11
N GLY A 551 -0.70 13.27 -6.35
CA GLY A 551 -0.92 12.77 -7.68
C GLY A 551 -2.27 13.33 -8.13
N PRO A 552 -2.39 13.88 -9.31
CA PRO A 552 -3.68 14.35 -9.78
C PRO A 552 -4.61 13.14 -9.79
N TYR A 553 -5.57 13.19 -8.89
CA TYR A 553 -6.69 12.26 -8.85
C TYR A 553 -7.32 12.20 -10.24
N ALA A 554 -7.12 11.12 -10.94
CA ALA A 554 -7.58 10.86 -12.31
C ALA A 554 -7.12 11.89 -13.38
N GLU A 555 -6.83 11.42 -14.58
CA GLU A 555 -6.56 12.27 -15.76
C GLU A 555 -7.63 13.34 -15.97
N THR A 556 -8.87 13.05 -15.59
CA THR A 556 -10.01 13.97 -15.61
C THR A 556 -9.84 15.18 -14.68
N ILE A 557 -9.28 15.03 -13.49
CA ILE A 557 -9.04 16.15 -12.55
C ILE A 557 -7.85 16.99 -13.03
N ARG A 558 -6.81 16.34 -13.55
CA ARG A 558 -5.69 17.03 -14.22
C ARG A 558 -6.21 17.90 -15.37
N MET A 559 -7.06 17.32 -16.19
CA MET A 559 -7.68 18.03 -17.30
C MET A 559 -8.57 19.19 -16.83
N ALA A 560 -9.31 19.03 -15.71
CA ALA A 560 -10.10 20.11 -15.15
C ALA A 560 -9.23 21.24 -14.61
N ASN A 561 -8.21 20.93 -13.84
CA ASN A 561 -7.28 21.93 -13.32
C ASN A 561 -6.57 22.67 -14.47
N PHE A 562 -6.18 21.94 -15.52
CA PHE A 562 -5.63 22.55 -16.73
C PHE A 562 -6.64 23.47 -17.44
N LEU A 563 -7.92 23.07 -17.55
CA LEU A 563 -8.97 23.88 -18.16
C LEU A 563 -9.28 25.12 -17.31
N ASP A 564 -9.33 24.98 -15.98
CA ASP A 564 -9.55 26.11 -15.06
C ASP A 564 -8.37 27.11 -15.15
N LEU A 565 -7.12 26.63 -15.18
CA LEU A 565 -5.94 27.49 -15.38
C LEU A 565 -5.94 28.16 -16.75
N LYS A 566 -6.32 27.45 -17.80
CA LYS A 566 -6.43 28.00 -19.15
C LYS A 566 -7.52 29.07 -19.20
N GLU A 567 -8.66 28.88 -18.52
CA GLU A 567 -9.73 29.87 -18.42
C GLU A 567 -9.25 31.12 -17.68
N LEU A 568 -8.56 30.97 -16.54
CA LEU A 568 -7.96 32.08 -15.80
C LEU A 568 -6.92 32.84 -16.66
N ALA A 569 -6.11 32.13 -17.44
CA ALA A 569 -5.18 32.76 -18.37
C ALA A 569 -5.90 33.53 -19.48
N THR A 570 -7.04 33.03 -20.01
CA THR A 570 -7.84 33.75 -21.01
C THR A 570 -8.59 34.95 -20.43
N GLN A 571 -8.89 34.97 -19.13
CA GLN A 571 -9.47 36.09 -18.40
C GLN A 571 -8.46 37.19 -18.05
N GLY A 572 -7.18 37.03 -18.43
CA GLY A 572 -6.15 38.06 -18.27
C GLY A 572 -5.27 37.89 -17.03
N MET A 573 -5.37 36.78 -16.30
CA MET A 573 -4.39 36.45 -15.25
C MET A 573 -3.04 36.07 -15.89
N PRO A 574 -1.92 36.67 -15.46
CA PRO A 574 -0.60 36.33 -15.97
C PRO A 574 -0.13 34.99 -15.39
N ILE A 575 -0.58 33.89 -16.02
CA ILE A 575 -0.12 32.55 -15.65
C ILE A 575 1.09 32.22 -16.53
N PRO A 576 2.26 31.87 -15.95
CA PRO A 576 3.42 31.45 -16.72
C PRO A 576 3.09 30.24 -17.62
N PRO A 577 3.52 30.24 -18.90
CA PRO A 577 3.27 29.11 -19.80
C PRO A 577 3.84 27.79 -19.27
N GLU A 578 4.89 27.85 -18.47
CA GLU A 578 5.51 26.69 -17.82
C GLU A 578 4.55 25.97 -16.88
N VAL A 579 3.74 26.70 -16.11
CA VAL A 579 2.73 26.14 -15.21
C VAL A 579 1.62 25.42 -16.01
N LEU A 580 1.21 25.98 -17.15
CA LEU A 580 0.23 25.36 -18.03
C LEU A 580 0.77 24.08 -18.67
N ILE A 581 2.06 24.08 -19.07
CA ILE A 581 2.72 22.88 -19.61
C ILE A 581 2.85 21.80 -18.53
N GLU A 582 3.21 22.17 -17.31
CA GLU A 582 3.34 21.25 -16.18
C GLU A 582 2.01 20.52 -15.88
N MET A 583 0.92 21.27 -15.85
CA MET A 583 -0.42 20.76 -15.58
C MET A 583 -1.08 20.06 -16.77
N SER A 584 -0.49 20.13 -17.97
CA SER A 584 -1.02 19.47 -19.16
C SER A 584 -0.86 17.95 -19.12
N LEU A 585 -1.70 17.23 -19.87
CA LEU A 585 -1.61 15.76 -20.04
C LEU A 585 -0.50 15.31 -21.01
N ILE A 586 0.36 16.21 -21.43
CA ILE A 586 1.46 15.92 -22.37
C ILE A 586 2.47 15.00 -21.65
N PRO A 587 3.00 13.96 -22.32
CA PRO A 587 4.04 13.09 -21.76
C PRO A 587 5.30 13.88 -21.36
N GLU A 588 5.93 13.50 -20.24
CA GLU A 588 7.10 14.19 -19.65
C GLU A 588 8.24 14.48 -20.66
N GLY A 589 8.53 13.52 -21.55
CA GLY A 589 9.54 13.71 -22.58
C GLY A 589 9.21 14.86 -23.56
N GLN A 590 7.93 15.05 -23.86
CA GLN A 590 7.49 16.15 -24.73
C GLN A 590 7.40 17.49 -23.97
N LYS A 591 7.04 17.46 -22.68
CA LYS A 591 7.05 18.65 -21.83
C LYS A 591 8.44 19.28 -21.78
N LYS A 592 9.49 18.45 -21.63
CA LYS A 592 10.88 18.90 -21.60
C LYS A 592 11.25 19.60 -22.92
N SER A 593 10.96 19.01 -24.05
CA SER A 593 11.22 19.61 -25.37
C SER A 593 10.47 20.93 -25.58
N ILE A 594 9.22 21.03 -25.09
CA ILE A 594 8.43 22.26 -25.19
C ILE A 594 9.01 23.35 -24.29
N LYS A 595 9.44 23.01 -23.05
CA LYS A 595 10.08 23.96 -22.13
C LYS A 595 11.40 24.47 -22.71
N GLU A 596 12.22 23.60 -23.28
CA GLU A 596 13.48 23.97 -23.93
C GLU A 596 13.24 24.90 -25.14
N ALA A 597 12.25 24.59 -25.99
CA ALA A 597 11.88 25.44 -27.11
C ALA A 597 11.37 26.83 -26.65
N LEU A 598 10.62 26.87 -25.58
CA LEU A 598 10.07 28.11 -25.01
C LEU A 598 11.15 28.97 -24.38
N ALA A 599 12.11 28.37 -23.68
CA ALA A 599 13.29 29.07 -23.14
C ALA A 599 14.17 29.64 -24.26
N ALA A 600 14.40 28.87 -25.34
CA ALA A 600 15.13 29.34 -26.50
C ALA A 600 14.41 30.53 -27.19
N GLN A 601 13.10 30.49 -27.29
CA GLN A 601 12.31 31.60 -27.85
C GLN A 601 12.35 32.85 -26.96
N GLN A 602 12.31 32.71 -25.64
CA GLN A 602 12.46 33.83 -24.71
C GLN A 602 13.83 34.46 -24.78
N GLN A 603 14.91 33.66 -24.89
CA GLN A 603 16.26 34.14 -25.06
C GLN A 603 16.43 34.90 -26.40
N ALA A 604 15.85 34.38 -27.48
CA ALA A 604 15.87 35.06 -28.80
C ALA A 604 15.13 36.40 -28.76
N LEU A 605 14.00 36.49 -28.08
CA LEU A 605 13.24 37.74 -27.88
C LEU A 605 14.02 38.75 -27.03
N ALA A 606 14.67 38.31 -25.97
CA ALA A 606 15.52 39.17 -25.11
C ALA A 606 16.72 39.70 -25.89
N ALA A 607 17.36 38.87 -26.72
CA ALA A 607 18.45 39.29 -27.59
C ALA A 607 18.01 40.34 -28.66
N GLN A 608 16.81 40.18 -29.26
CA GLN A 608 16.25 41.16 -30.18
C GLN A 608 15.91 42.49 -29.53
N GLN A 609 15.49 42.52 -28.28
CA GLN A 609 15.20 43.75 -27.53
C GLN A 609 16.50 44.52 -27.18
N GLN A 610 17.62 43.81 -26.97
CA GLN A 610 18.92 44.45 -26.74
C GLN A 610 19.53 45.08 -28.01
N VAL A 611 19.22 44.52 -29.19
CA VAL A 611 19.70 45.05 -30.48
C VAL A 611 18.84 46.21 -31.01
N GLY A 612 17.59 46.35 -30.59
CA GLY A 612 16.68 47.43 -30.99
C GLY A 612 16.70 48.68 -30.11
N GLY A 613 17.55 48.71 -29.08
CA GLY A 613 17.72 49.84 -28.15
C GLY A 613 19.04 50.64 -28.29
N GLN A 614 19.74 50.48 -29.41
CA GLN A 614 20.89 51.34 -29.78
C GLN A 614 20.48 52.37 -30.83
#